data_41e62b523213bd69c559ee4208f2a38f
#
_entry.id   41e62b523213bd69c559ee4208f2a38f
#
_cell.length_a   1.000
_cell.length_b   1.000
_cell.length_c   1.000
_cell.angle_alpha   90.00
_cell.angle_beta   90.00
_cell.angle_gamma   90.00
#
_symmetry.space_group_name_H-M   'P 1'
#
loop_
_entity.id
_entity.type
_entity.pdbx_description
1 polymer ?
#
loop_
_entity_poly.entity_id
_entity_poly.type
_entity_poly.pdbx_seq_one_letter_code
_entity_poly.pdbx_strand_id
1 'polypeptide(L)'
;MREINETLRVVGSGAGAAIHCRCGYRLGPAAENYKLHVLVREGPVQNAGPWVDPQGIGGDSFVCREFFCPDCATLLDVEIAQRGEPILWDVRLDVADRP
;
A
#
# COMPACT_ATOMS: atom_id res chain seq x y z
N MET A 1 18.76 6.56 3.36
CA MET A 1 17.70 5.54 3.16
C MET A 1 17.20 5.07 4.52
N ARG A 2 15.89 4.94 4.65
CA ARG A 2 15.28 4.55 5.91
C ARG A 2 14.17 3.53 5.64
N GLU A 3 14.15 2.43 6.40
CA GLU A 3 13.11 1.43 6.27
C GLU A 3 11.80 1.94 6.89
N ILE A 4 10.69 1.71 6.17
CA ILE A 4 9.34 1.92 6.69
C ILE A 4 8.85 0.61 7.29
N ASN A 5 9.02 -0.48 6.53
CA ASN A 5 8.66 -1.83 6.94
C ASN A 5 9.51 -2.82 6.12
N GLU A 6 9.11 -4.09 6.08
CA GLU A 6 9.88 -5.13 5.39
C GLU A 6 10.01 -4.90 3.89
N THR A 7 9.07 -4.18 3.27
CA THR A 7 9.02 -4.02 1.82
C THR A 7 9.26 -2.60 1.34
N LEU A 8 9.18 -1.60 2.23
CA LEU A 8 9.19 -0.19 1.83
C LEU A 8 10.33 0.56 2.51
N ARG A 9 10.92 1.50 1.75
CA ARG A 9 11.99 2.38 2.23
C ARG A 9 11.73 3.81 1.79
N VAL A 10 12.21 4.77 2.58
CA VAL A 10 12.28 6.17 2.16
C VAL A 10 13.68 6.44 1.67
N VAL A 11 13.78 7.00 0.48
CA VAL A 11 15.07 7.39 -0.13
C VAL A 11 15.05 8.90 -0.34
N GLY A 12 16.12 9.56 0.09
CA GLY A 12 16.22 11.02 0.01
C GLY A 12 15.61 11.70 1.23
N SER A 13 15.52 13.02 1.17
CA SER A 13 15.02 13.84 2.26
C SER A 13 14.24 15.04 1.73
N GLY A 14 13.44 15.66 2.63
CA GLY A 14 12.66 16.84 2.29
C GLY A 14 11.70 16.60 1.13
N ALA A 15 11.56 17.61 0.28
CA ALA A 15 10.63 17.54 -0.85
C ALA A 15 11.02 16.52 -1.91
N GLY A 16 12.30 16.12 -1.93
CA GLY A 16 12.80 15.13 -2.89
C GLY A 16 12.70 13.68 -2.41
N ALA A 17 12.19 13.45 -1.20
CA ALA A 17 12.08 12.11 -0.66
C ALA A 17 11.06 11.28 -1.45
N ALA A 18 11.36 10.00 -1.63
CA ALA A 18 10.50 9.08 -2.34
C ALA A 18 10.39 7.76 -1.58
N ILE A 19 9.29 7.05 -1.79
CA ILE A 19 9.10 5.69 -1.28
C ILE A 19 9.55 4.72 -2.35
N HIS A 20 10.42 3.79 -1.96
CA HIS A 20 10.92 2.74 -2.83
C HIS A 20 10.52 1.38 -2.29
N CYS A 21 10.26 0.43 -3.19
CA CYS A 21 10.23 -0.97 -2.84
C CYS A 21 11.64 -1.40 -2.44
N ARG A 22 11.76 -2.42 -1.60
CA ARG A 22 13.07 -2.94 -1.22
C ARG A 22 13.87 -3.46 -2.41
N CYS A 23 13.23 -3.72 -3.55
CA CYS A 23 13.93 -4.08 -4.78
C CYS A 23 14.66 -2.91 -5.43
N GLY A 24 14.41 -1.69 -4.94
CA GLY A 24 15.00 -0.45 -5.45
C GLY A 24 14.10 0.35 -6.38
N TYR A 25 12.96 -0.21 -6.79
CA TYR A 25 12.05 0.50 -7.68
C TYR A 25 11.36 1.66 -6.96
N ARG A 26 11.37 2.85 -7.57
CA ARG A 26 10.71 4.04 -7.02
C ARG A 26 9.21 3.92 -7.20
N LEU A 27 8.47 3.93 -6.09
CA LEU A 27 7.02 3.81 -6.12
C LEU A 27 6.32 5.16 -6.24
N GLY A 28 6.93 6.23 -5.69
CA GLY A 28 6.35 7.57 -5.79
C GLY A 28 6.90 8.53 -4.76
N PRO A 29 6.48 9.81 -4.81
CA PRO A 29 6.90 10.79 -3.82
C PRO A 29 6.48 10.38 -2.41
N ALA A 30 7.35 10.64 -1.42
CA ALA A 30 7.05 10.28 -0.03
C ALA A 30 5.88 11.08 0.55
N ALA A 31 5.58 12.24 -0.04
CA ALA A 31 4.46 13.07 0.39
C ALA A 31 3.10 12.61 -0.12
N GLU A 32 3.07 11.57 -0.95
CA GLU A 32 1.83 11.05 -1.53
C GLU A 32 1.56 9.62 -1.05
N ASN A 33 0.33 9.18 -1.27
CA ASN A 33 -0.02 7.79 -0.98
C ASN A 33 0.61 6.88 -2.03
N TYR A 34 1.63 6.12 -1.63
CA TYR A 34 2.35 5.24 -2.56
C TYR A 34 1.43 4.23 -3.25
N LYS A 35 0.34 3.85 -2.60
CA LYS A 35 -0.60 2.86 -3.14
C LYS A 35 -1.29 3.33 -4.43
N LEU A 36 -1.27 4.63 -4.70
CA LEU A 36 -1.83 5.17 -5.94
C LEU A 36 -0.89 4.98 -7.13
N HIS A 37 0.35 4.56 -6.89
CA HIS A 37 1.40 4.41 -7.91
C HIS A 37 1.83 2.96 -8.12
N VAL A 38 1.11 2.00 -7.55
CA VAL A 38 1.46 0.58 -7.62
C VAL A 38 0.34 -0.21 -8.29
N LEU A 39 0.60 -1.47 -8.58
CA LEU A 39 -0.43 -2.36 -9.11
C LEU A 39 -1.39 -2.73 -7.99
N VAL A 40 -2.67 -2.73 -8.29
CA VAL A 40 -3.70 -3.13 -7.33
C VAL A 40 -4.58 -4.21 -7.94
N ARG A 41 -4.88 -5.22 -7.12
CA ARG A 41 -5.86 -6.24 -7.46
C ARG A 41 -6.98 -6.18 -6.44
N GLU A 42 -8.20 -5.98 -6.90
CA GLU A 42 -9.38 -5.99 -6.05
C GLU A 42 -10.14 -7.29 -6.26
N GLY A 43 -10.47 -7.96 -5.18
CA GLY A 43 -11.14 -9.24 -5.25
C GLY A 43 -12.01 -9.50 -4.03
N PRO A 44 -12.58 -10.70 -3.91
CA PRO A 44 -13.44 -11.04 -2.78
C PRO A 44 -12.64 -11.06 -1.47
N VAL A 45 -13.33 -10.81 -0.35
CA VAL A 45 -12.68 -10.75 0.97
C VAL A 45 -12.00 -12.06 1.35
N GLN A 46 -12.39 -13.18 0.77
CA GLN A 46 -11.74 -14.46 1.00
C GLN A 46 -10.25 -14.43 0.64
N ASN A 47 -9.84 -13.51 -0.24
CA ASN A 47 -8.43 -13.36 -0.60
C ASN A 47 -7.58 -12.86 0.55
N ALA A 48 -8.18 -12.30 1.60
CA ALA A 48 -7.45 -11.83 2.76
C ALA A 48 -6.98 -12.97 3.67
N GLY A 49 -7.49 -14.18 3.46
CA GLY A 49 -7.06 -15.36 4.19
C GLY A 49 -8.20 -16.33 4.45
N PRO A 50 -7.88 -17.58 4.83
CA PRO A 50 -8.90 -18.62 5.03
C PRO A 50 -9.79 -18.39 6.25
N TRP A 51 -9.39 -17.48 7.14
CA TRP A 51 -10.11 -17.20 8.38
C TRP A 51 -11.13 -16.07 8.22
N VAL A 52 -11.19 -15.42 7.06
CA VAL A 52 -12.10 -14.32 6.82
C VAL A 52 -13.45 -14.88 6.38
N ASP A 53 -14.49 -14.61 7.16
CA ASP A 53 -15.86 -14.99 6.85
C ASP A 53 -16.57 -13.81 6.19
N PRO A 54 -16.92 -13.90 4.90
CA PRO A 54 -17.61 -12.79 4.22
C PRO A 54 -18.93 -12.41 4.88
N GLN A 55 -19.63 -13.36 5.44
CA GLN A 55 -20.90 -13.10 6.13
C GLN A 55 -20.67 -12.25 7.39
N GLY A 56 -19.53 -12.46 8.07
CA GLY A 56 -19.21 -11.75 9.30
C GLY A 56 -18.77 -10.31 9.09
N ILE A 57 -18.41 -9.93 7.86
CA ILE A 57 -17.90 -8.58 7.57
C ILE A 57 -18.72 -7.87 6.48
N GLY A 58 -19.98 -8.25 6.30
CA GLY A 58 -20.88 -7.55 5.40
C GLY A 58 -20.98 -8.10 3.99
N GLY A 59 -20.51 -9.32 3.73
CA GLY A 59 -20.68 -9.99 2.45
C GLY A 59 -20.07 -9.23 1.29
N ASP A 60 -20.87 -8.90 0.28
CA ASP A 60 -20.42 -8.26 -0.95
C ASP A 60 -20.12 -6.77 -0.79
N SER A 61 -20.40 -6.19 0.39
CA SER A 61 -20.10 -4.77 0.65
C SER A 61 -18.62 -4.50 0.78
N PHE A 62 -17.81 -5.54 1.04
CA PHE A 62 -16.38 -5.40 1.27
C PHE A 62 -15.59 -6.15 0.21
N VAL A 63 -14.38 -5.64 -0.03
CA VAL A 63 -13.45 -6.20 -0.99
C VAL A 63 -12.07 -6.30 -0.36
N CYS A 64 -11.26 -7.21 -0.88
CA CYS A 64 -9.85 -7.32 -0.55
C CYS A 64 -9.04 -6.63 -1.66
N ARG A 65 -8.21 -5.66 -1.28
CA ARG A 65 -7.28 -5.00 -2.21
C ARG A 65 -5.88 -5.44 -1.90
N GLU A 66 -5.18 -5.90 -2.92
CA GLU A 66 -3.79 -6.31 -2.81
C GLU A 66 -2.94 -5.39 -3.65
N PHE A 67 -1.84 -4.90 -3.09
CA PHE A 67 -0.96 -3.92 -3.73
C PHE A 67 0.40 -4.55 -4.01
N PHE A 68 0.86 -4.43 -5.25
CA PHE A 68 2.09 -5.08 -5.70
C PHE A 68 3.06 -4.08 -6.32
N CYS A 69 4.34 -4.29 -6.10
CA CYS A 69 5.37 -3.53 -6.79
C CYS A 69 5.30 -3.79 -8.29
N PRO A 70 5.25 -2.73 -9.12
CA PRO A 70 5.18 -2.92 -10.58
C PRO A 70 6.42 -3.59 -11.18
N ASP A 71 7.56 -3.54 -10.48
CA ASP A 71 8.81 -4.09 -10.99
C ASP A 71 9.05 -5.53 -10.54
N CYS A 72 8.97 -5.81 -9.24
CA CYS A 72 9.31 -7.15 -8.72
C CYS A 72 8.09 -7.97 -8.31
N ALA A 73 6.89 -7.40 -8.38
CA ALA A 73 5.62 -8.04 -8.02
C ALA A 73 5.52 -8.44 -6.53
N THR A 74 6.38 -7.90 -5.67
CA THR A 74 6.26 -8.13 -4.23
C THR A 74 4.91 -7.58 -3.74
N LEU A 75 4.21 -8.34 -2.92
CA LEU A 75 3.01 -7.89 -2.24
C LEU A 75 3.42 -6.85 -1.19
N LEU A 76 2.92 -5.62 -1.36
CA LEU A 76 3.30 -4.49 -0.50
C LEU A 76 2.33 -4.30 0.65
N ASP A 77 1.05 -4.54 0.41
CA ASP A 77 0.01 -4.39 1.43
C ASP A 77 -1.26 -5.10 0.99
N VAL A 78 -2.08 -5.42 1.97
CA VAL A 78 -3.43 -5.96 1.78
C VAL A 78 -4.37 -5.13 2.64
N GLU A 79 -5.46 -4.65 2.07
CA GLU A 79 -6.47 -3.96 2.85
C GLU A 79 -7.85 -4.52 2.55
N ILE A 80 -8.71 -4.56 3.58
CA ILE A 80 -10.12 -4.86 3.41
C ILE A 80 -10.84 -3.52 3.48
N ALA A 81 -11.59 -3.23 2.44
CA ALA A 81 -12.27 -1.94 2.31
C ALA A 81 -13.71 -2.16 1.86
N GLN A 82 -14.54 -1.19 2.18
CA GLN A 82 -15.89 -1.16 1.66
C GLN A 82 -15.79 -0.87 0.15
N ARG A 83 -16.63 -1.57 -0.62
CA ARG A 83 -16.63 -1.41 -2.07
C ARG A 83 -16.87 0.04 -2.44
N GLY A 84 -16.00 0.59 -3.29
CA GLY A 84 -16.09 1.96 -3.74
C GLY A 84 -15.41 3.00 -2.85
N GLU A 85 -14.88 2.61 -1.69
CA GLU A 85 -14.13 3.54 -0.86
C GLU A 85 -12.77 3.85 -1.48
N PRO A 86 -12.23 5.07 -1.22
CA PRO A 86 -10.88 5.40 -1.65
C PRO A 86 -9.84 4.48 -1.02
N ILE A 87 -8.70 4.35 -1.69
CA ILE A 87 -7.57 3.58 -1.19
C ILE A 87 -7.05 4.24 0.08
N LEU A 88 -6.86 3.44 1.13
CA LEU A 88 -6.40 3.93 2.42
C LEU A 88 -4.97 4.45 2.33
N TRP A 89 -4.76 5.65 2.86
CA TRP A 89 -3.43 6.23 2.99
C TRP A 89 -2.92 5.98 4.41
N ASP A 90 -2.43 4.78 4.65
CA ASP A 90 -1.97 4.34 5.98
C ASP A 90 -0.48 4.60 6.23
N VAL A 91 0.30 4.80 5.17
CA VAL A 91 1.71 5.17 5.29
C VAL A 91 1.85 6.65 4.96
N ARG A 92 1.63 7.49 5.96
CA ARG A 92 1.83 8.93 5.84
C ARG A 92 3.14 9.30 6.51
N LEU A 93 3.99 9.97 5.77
CA LEU A 93 5.29 10.39 6.24
C LEU A 93 5.34 11.90 6.32
N ASP A 94 5.82 12.41 7.44
CA ASP A 94 6.07 13.84 7.60
C ASP A 94 7.44 14.13 7.01
N VAL A 95 7.47 14.47 5.73
CA VAL A 95 8.72 14.77 5.02
C VAL A 95 9.00 16.26 4.96
N ALA A 96 8.03 17.11 5.32
CA ALA A 96 8.17 18.56 5.24
C ALA A 96 9.20 19.09 6.26
N ASP A 97 9.28 18.47 7.42
CA ASP A 97 10.16 18.88 8.51
C ASP A 97 11.48 18.13 8.53
N ARG A 98 11.77 17.35 7.50
CA ARG A 98 12.97 16.55 7.44
C ARG A 98 13.99 17.16 6.51
N PRO A 99 15.22 17.35 7.00
CA PRO A 99 16.28 17.86 6.14
C PRO A 99 16.70 16.88 5.06
#